data_a90afb5cc21f5edf2f2cfcbf9718548f
#
_entry.id   a90afb5cc21f5edf2f2cfcbf9718548f
#
_cell.length_a   1.000
_cell.length_b   1.000
_cell.length_c   1.000
_cell.angle_alpha   90.00
_cell.angle_beta   90.00
_cell.angle_gamma   90.00
#
_symmetry.space_group_name_H-M   'P 1'
#
loop_
_entity.id
_entity.type
_entity.pdbx_description
1 polymer ?
#
loop_
_entity_poly.entity_id
_entity_poly.type
_entity_poly.pdbx_seq_one_letter_code
_entity_poly.pdbx_strand_id
1 'polypeptide(L)'
;MAAKTFEQVLDEVRGKPILVANRGIPARRICRAIRERFAAVPVMTATDIDKAAPAASSAQELLLLGSDPRAYLDLDLIIAKAKQRGIIAIHPGWGFASEDERFPQKCEEAGITFI
;
A
#
# COMPACT_ATOMS: atom_id res chain seq x y z
N MET A 1 15.45 -14.17 -16.42
CA MET A 1 14.86 -14.61 -15.16
C MET A 1 13.45 -15.12 -15.40
N ALA A 2 13.14 -16.29 -14.91
CA ALA A 2 11.81 -16.83 -15.10
C ALA A 2 10.78 -16.07 -14.22
N ALA A 3 9.58 -15.86 -14.76
CA ALA A 3 8.50 -15.27 -13.99
C ALA A 3 8.07 -16.23 -12.87
N LYS A 4 7.67 -15.66 -11.74
CA LYS A 4 7.17 -16.44 -10.63
C LYS A 4 5.77 -16.98 -10.94
N THR A 5 5.46 -18.16 -10.42
CA THR A 5 4.11 -18.69 -10.48
C THR A 5 3.22 -17.96 -9.48
N PHE A 6 1.91 -18.06 -9.68
CA PHE A 6 0.95 -17.47 -8.73
C PHE A 6 1.12 -18.05 -7.32
N GLU A 7 1.37 -19.37 -7.23
CA GLU A 7 1.59 -20.00 -5.94
C GLU A 7 2.85 -19.49 -5.23
N GLN A 8 3.92 -19.25 -5.99
CA GLN A 8 5.15 -18.67 -5.43
C GLN A 8 4.90 -17.28 -4.88
N VAL A 9 4.12 -16.45 -5.61
CA VAL A 9 3.76 -15.10 -5.14
C VAL A 9 2.92 -15.20 -3.87
N LEU A 10 1.93 -16.09 -3.83
CA LEU A 10 1.10 -16.28 -2.64
C LEU A 10 1.94 -16.65 -1.41
N ASP A 11 2.89 -17.54 -1.57
CA ASP A 11 3.76 -17.96 -0.46
C ASP A 11 4.65 -16.82 0.02
N GLU A 12 5.14 -15.98 -0.91
CA GLU A 12 6.00 -14.85 -0.56
C GLU A 12 5.27 -13.76 0.22
N VAL A 13 3.98 -13.53 -0.06
CA VAL A 13 3.24 -12.44 0.57
C VAL A 13 2.43 -12.86 1.79
N ARG A 14 2.27 -14.14 2.03
CA ARG A 14 1.46 -14.63 3.14
C ARG A 14 1.93 -14.08 4.48
N GLY A 15 1.00 -13.43 5.20
CA GLY A 15 1.29 -12.84 6.50
C GLY A 15 2.15 -11.60 6.46
N LYS A 16 2.52 -11.11 5.28
CA LYS A 16 3.40 -9.95 5.15
C LYS A 16 2.62 -8.67 4.87
N PRO A 17 3.14 -7.52 5.29
CA PRO A 17 2.43 -6.25 5.11
C PRO A 17 2.56 -5.72 3.69
N ILE A 18 1.40 -5.46 3.08
CA ILE A 18 1.29 -4.82 1.77
C ILE A 18 0.59 -3.48 1.98
N LEU A 19 1.20 -2.41 1.50
CA LEU A 19 0.64 -1.07 1.64
C LEU A 19 -0.31 -0.76 0.50
N VAL A 20 -1.50 -0.28 0.86
CA VAL A 20 -2.44 0.30 -0.08
C VAL A 20 -2.27 1.81 -0.02
N ALA A 21 -1.57 2.37 -1.01
CA ALA A 21 -1.27 3.81 -1.06
C ALA A 21 -2.42 4.54 -1.76
N ASN A 22 -3.58 4.55 -1.11
CA ASN A 22 -4.79 5.16 -1.61
C ASN A 22 -5.76 5.38 -0.44
N ARG A 23 -6.95 5.88 -0.73
CA ARG A 23 -7.99 6.15 0.26
C ARG A 23 -9.37 5.80 -0.30
N GLY A 24 -10.38 5.82 0.57
CA GLY A 24 -11.77 5.65 0.16
C GLY A 24 -12.10 4.28 -0.39
N ILE A 25 -13.05 4.23 -1.32
CA ILE A 25 -13.56 2.98 -1.88
C ILE A 25 -12.49 2.14 -2.57
N PRO A 26 -11.60 2.71 -3.40
CA PRO A 26 -10.54 1.92 -4.01
C PRO A 26 -9.66 1.23 -2.98
N ALA A 27 -9.23 1.96 -1.94
CA ALA A 27 -8.41 1.39 -0.90
C ALA A 27 -9.12 0.27 -0.15
N ARG A 28 -10.40 0.45 0.15
CA ARG A 28 -11.22 -0.56 0.82
C ARG A 28 -11.28 -1.87 0.03
N ARG A 29 -11.51 -1.78 -1.27
CA ARG A 29 -11.58 -2.95 -2.15
C ARG A 29 -10.25 -3.70 -2.21
N ILE A 30 -9.16 -2.95 -2.32
CA ILE A 30 -7.82 -3.53 -2.41
C ILE A 30 -7.44 -4.20 -1.10
N CYS A 31 -7.70 -3.57 0.04
CA CYS A 31 -7.46 -4.17 1.35
C CYS A 31 -8.19 -5.50 1.52
N ARG A 32 -9.43 -5.55 1.08
CA ARG A 32 -10.23 -6.75 1.14
C ARG A 32 -9.61 -7.87 0.28
N ALA A 33 -9.19 -7.55 -0.95
CA ALA A 33 -8.55 -8.52 -1.83
C ALA A 33 -7.23 -9.03 -1.25
N ILE A 34 -6.43 -8.15 -0.65
CA ILE A 34 -5.17 -8.52 -0.02
C ILE A 34 -5.42 -9.54 1.10
N ARG A 35 -6.41 -9.29 1.93
CA ARG A 35 -6.74 -10.17 3.05
C ARG A 35 -7.32 -11.50 2.59
N GLU A 36 -8.32 -11.44 1.71
CA GLU A 36 -9.11 -12.62 1.35
C GLU A 36 -8.42 -13.52 0.31
N ARG A 37 -7.67 -12.90 -0.63
CA ARG A 37 -7.07 -13.64 -1.74
C ARG A 37 -5.63 -14.01 -1.52
N PHE A 38 -4.89 -13.19 -0.79
CA PHE A 38 -3.45 -13.37 -0.62
C PHE A 38 -3.04 -13.74 0.80
N ALA A 39 -3.97 -13.70 1.75
CA ALA A 39 -3.68 -13.91 3.16
C ALA A 39 -2.52 -13.04 3.66
N ALA A 40 -2.38 -11.86 3.06
CA ALA A 40 -1.41 -10.85 3.46
C ALA A 40 -2.04 -9.85 4.41
N VAL A 41 -1.23 -8.98 5.00
CA VAL A 41 -1.68 -7.96 5.94
C VAL A 41 -1.89 -6.65 5.20
N PRO A 42 -3.15 -6.18 5.03
CA PRO A 42 -3.39 -4.90 4.39
C PRO A 42 -3.09 -3.74 5.34
N VAL A 43 -2.17 -2.88 4.92
CA VAL A 43 -1.84 -1.62 5.59
C VAL A 43 -2.29 -0.49 4.66
N MET A 44 -3.04 0.48 5.16
CA MET A 44 -3.57 1.56 4.34
C MET A 44 -2.96 2.89 4.78
N THR A 45 -2.59 3.74 3.81
CA THR A 45 -2.21 5.12 4.12
C THR A 45 -3.44 5.89 4.60
N ALA A 46 -3.25 6.77 5.56
CA ALA A 46 -4.33 7.63 6.05
C ALA A 46 -3.77 8.95 6.58
N THR A 47 -4.45 10.04 6.23
CA THR A 47 -4.24 11.33 6.91
C THR A 47 -5.07 11.36 8.18
N ASP A 48 -4.86 12.38 9.01
CA ASP A 48 -5.59 12.52 10.28
C ASP A 48 -7.11 12.57 10.10
N ILE A 49 -7.58 13.13 8.99
CA ILE A 49 -9.01 13.17 8.69
C ILE A 49 -9.51 11.76 8.34
N ASP A 50 -8.78 11.03 7.54
CA ASP A 50 -9.22 9.74 7.00
C ASP A 50 -9.05 8.58 7.97
N LYS A 51 -8.24 8.72 9.02
CA LYS A 51 -8.01 7.62 9.97
C LYS A 51 -9.28 7.16 10.68
N ALA A 52 -10.29 8.02 10.78
CA ALA A 52 -11.58 7.68 11.36
C ALA A 52 -12.65 7.38 10.31
N ALA A 53 -12.33 7.45 9.02
CA ALA A 53 -13.29 7.17 7.95
C ALA A 53 -13.61 5.67 7.87
N PRO A 54 -14.81 5.29 7.39
CA PRO A 54 -15.20 3.87 7.32
C PRO A 54 -14.22 3.01 6.53
N ALA A 55 -13.62 3.54 5.44
CA ALA A 55 -12.67 2.79 4.64
C ALA A 55 -11.43 2.35 5.43
N ALA A 56 -11.01 3.13 6.43
CA ALA A 56 -9.85 2.81 7.25
C ALA A 56 -10.01 1.50 8.02
N SER A 57 -11.23 1.13 8.37
CA SER A 57 -11.50 -0.12 9.10
C SER A 57 -11.29 -1.37 8.25
N SER A 58 -11.14 -1.21 6.94
CA SER A 58 -10.87 -2.32 6.02
C SER A 58 -9.40 -2.77 6.08
N ALA A 59 -8.51 -1.92 6.56
CA ALA A 59 -7.11 -2.26 6.75
C ALA A 59 -6.91 -2.88 8.13
N GLN A 60 -5.90 -3.73 8.24
CA GLN A 60 -5.49 -4.26 9.53
C GLN A 60 -4.68 -3.23 10.31
N GLU A 61 -4.02 -2.33 9.60
CA GLU A 61 -3.17 -1.30 10.19
C GLU A 61 -3.16 -0.06 9.30
N LEU A 62 -3.02 1.10 9.91
CA LEU A 62 -2.91 2.37 9.17
C LEU A 62 -1.48 2.88 9.19
N LEU A 63 -1.02 3.38 8.06
CA LEU A 63 0.24 4.10 7.93
C LEU A 63 -0.11 5.58 7.89
N LEU A 64 0.09 6.27 9.02
CA LEU A 64 -0.36 7.65 9.17
C LEU A 64 0.58 8.62 8.46
N LEU A 65 0.02 9.48 7.62
CA LEU A 65 0.75 10.44 6.80
C LEU A 65 0.76 11.86 7.39
N GLY A 66 0.06 12.09 8.49
CA GLY A 66 -0.05 13.41 9.10
C GLY A 66 -1.34 14.14 8.74
N SER A 67 -1.35 15.46 8.90
CA SER A 67 -2.56 16.27 8.77
C SER A 67 -2.78 16.89 7.39
N ASP A 68 -1.75 16.91 6.53
CA ASP A 68 -1.86 17.52 5.20
C ASP A 68 -2.58 16.57 4.23
N PRO A 69 -3.74 16.96 3.67
CA PRO A 69 -4.44 16.09 2.72
C PRO A 69 -3.67 15.83 1.44
N ARG A 70 -2.65 16.62 1.11
CA ARG A 70 -1.79 16.40 -0.06
C ARG A 70 -0.74 15.30 0.19
N ALA A 71 -0.63 14.78 1.41
CA ALA A 71 0.34 13.75 1.75
C ALA A 71 0.16 12.47 0.94
N TYR A 72 -1.05 12.21 0.43
CA TYR A 72 -1.28 11.08 -0.47
C TYR A 72 -0.51 11.16 -1.78
N LEU A 73 0.00 12.35 -2.13
CA LEU A 73 0.82 12.58 -3.33
C LEU A 73 2.31 12.70 -3.00
N ASP A 74 2.66 12.64 -1.73
CA ASP A 74 4.04 12.78 -1.28
C ASP A 74 4.74 11.41 -1.30
N LEU A 75 5.32 11.08 -2.45
CA LEU A 75 5.95 9.78 -2.67
C LEU A 75 7.09 9.50 -1.70
N ASP A 76 7.93 10.48 -1.44
CA ASP A 76 9.08 10.30 -0.55
C ASP A 76 8.64 10.00 0.88
N LEU A 77 7.60 10.68 1.35
CA LEU A 77 7.02 10.43 2.67
C LEU A 77 6.45 9.01 2.75
N ILE A 78 5.68 8.61 1.74
CA ILE A 78 5.06 7.29 1.70
C ILE A 78 6.13 6.19 1.71
N ILE A 79 7.16 6.33 0.87
CA ILE A 79 8.26 5.36 0.78
C ILE A 79 9.02 5.28 2.10
N ALA A 80 9.35 6.41 2.71
CA ALA A 80 10.08 6.43 3.97
C ALA A 80 9.32 5.71 5.08
N LYS A 81 8.03 5.99 5.20
CA LYS A 81 7.19 5.33 6.21
C LYS A 81 6.97 3.86 5.91
N ALA A 82 6.84 3.50 4.64
CA ALA A 82 6.71 2.11 4.22
C ALA A 82 7.95 1.30 4.60
N LYS A 83 9.14 1.85 4.38
CA LYS A 83 10.38 1.19 4.77
C LYS A 83 10.48 0.99 6.27
N GLN A 84 10.12 2.00 7.05
CA GLN A 84 10.13 1.90 8.51
C GLN A 84 9.21 0.78 9.01
N ARG A 85 8.09 0.60 8.35
CA ARG A 85 7.11 -0.43 8.72
C ARG A 85 7.47 -1.82 8.20
N GLY A 86 8.43 -1.95 7.31
CA GLY A 86 8.78 -3.23 6.71
C GLY A 86 7.82 -3.66 5.61
N ILE A 87 7.18 -2.71 4.96
CA ILE A 87 6.29 -2.97 3.82
C ILE A 87 7.07 -3.63 2.68
N ILE A 88 6.56 -4.72 2.14
CA ILE A 88 7.23 -5.46 1.07
C ILE A 88 6.73 -5.10 -0.32
N ALA A 89 5.50 -4.60 -0.43
CA ALA A 89 4.88 -4.25 -1.70
C ALA A 89 3.90 -3.10 -1.50
N ILE A 90 3.74 -2.28 -2.53
CA ILE A 90 2.80 -1.15 -2.53
C ILE A 90 1.85 -1.31 -3.71
N HIS A 91 0.55 -1.27 -3.42
CA HIS A 91 -0.52 -1.20 -4.41
C HIS A 91 -1.08 0.22 -4.40
N PRO A 92 -0.90 0.99 -5.47
CA PRO A 92 -1.35 2.40 -5.47
C PRO A 92 -2.83 2.57 -5.79
N GLY A 93 -3.52 1.53 -6.20
CA GLY A 93 -4.89 1.65 -6.68
C GLY A 93 -4.97 2.44 -7.98
N TRP A 94 -5.94 3.34 -8.06
CA TRP A 94 -6.07 4.25 -9.20
C TRP A 94 -6.27 5.68 -8.66
N GLY A 95 -5.89 6.68 -9.47
CA GLY A 95 -5.85 8.07 -9.03
C GLY A 95 -4.69 8.34 -8.08
N PHE A 96 -4.60 9.55 -7.54
CA PHE A 96 -3.56 9.96 -6.61
C PHE A 96 -2.15 9.62 -7.13
N ALA A 97 -1.33 9.01 -6.28
CA ALA A 97 0.05 8.67 -6.63
C ALA A 97 0.17 7.57 -7.69
N SER A 98 -0.91 6.83 -7.97
CA SER A 98 -0.88 5.76 -8.98
C SER A 98 -0.56 6.29 -10.38
N GLU A 99 -0.85 7.55 -10.64
CA GLU A 99 -0.62 8.19 -11.94
C GLU A 99 0.76 8.85 -12.04
N ASP A 100 1.52 8.87 -10.96
CA ASP A 100 2.86 9.44 -10.96
C ASP A 100 3.88 8.40 -11.40
N GLU A 101 4.46 8.61 -12.57
CA GLU A 101 5.41 7.67 -13.17
C GLU A 101 6.70 7.50 -12.36
N ARG A 102 6.98 8.38 -11.42
CA ARG A 102 8.15 8.26 -10.54
C ARG A 102 7.94 7.25 -9.43
N PHE A 103 6.70 6.88 -9.13
CA PHE A 103 6.39 6.00 -8.01
C PHE A 103 7.00 4.60 -8.17
N PRO A 104 6.85 3.92 -9.32
CA PRO A 104 7.47 2.61 -9.49
C PRO A 104 8.98 2.64 -9.30
N GLN A 105 9.65 3.66 -9.83
CA GLN A 105 11.10 3.79 -9.69
C GLN A 105 11.50 4.01 -8.23
N LYS A 106 10.80 4.86 -7.51
CA LYS A 106 11.08 5.11 -6.09
C LYS A 106 10.89 3.86 -5.24
N CYS A 107 9.87 3.06 -5.55
CA CYS A 107 9.66 1.77 -4.89
C CYS A 107 10.82 0.82 -5.15
N GLU A 108 11.24 0.69 -6.40
CA GLU A 108 12.34 -0.19 -6.77
C GLU A 108 13.63 0.20 -6.05
N GLU A 109 13.97 1.48 -6.02
CA GLU A 109 15.15 1.99 -5.31
C GLU A 109 15.10 1.69 -3.81
N ALA A 110 13.90 1.61 -3.24
CA ALA A 110 13.70 1.31 -1.83
C ALA A 110 13.61 -0.20 -1.55
N GLY A 111 13.66 -1.04 -2.56
CA GLY A 111 13.51 -2.49 -2.40
C GLY A 111 12.08 -2.93 -2.14
N ILE A 112 11.09 -2.12 -2.56
CA ILE A 112 9.68 -2.39 -2.39
C ILE A 112 9.07 -2.72 -3.75
N THR A 113 8.31 -3.79 -3.83
CA THR A 113 7.62 -4.18 -5.07
C THR A 113 6.45 -3.23 -5.34
N PHE A 114 6.40 -2.69 -6.55
CA PHE A 114 5.27 -1.88 -7.00
C PHE A 114 4.30 -2.74 -7.80
N ILE A 115 3.04 -2.72 -7.39
CA ILE A 115 2.00 -3.55 -8.03
C ILE A 115 1.27 -2.78 -9.14
#